data_ce7290fb4adc9aa4dfe6f330ead80fe3
#
_entry.id   ce7290fb4adc9aa4dfe6f330ead80fe3
#
_cell.length_a   1.000
_cell.length_b   1.000
_cell.length_c   1.000
_cell.angle_alpha   90.00
_cell.angle_beta   90.00
_cell.angle_gamma   90.00
#
_symmetry.space_group_name_H-M   'P 1'
#
loop_
_entity.id
_entity.type
_entity.pdbx_description
1 polymer ?
#
loop_
_entity_poly.entity_id
_entity_poly.type
_entity_poly.pdbx_seq_one_letter_code
_entity_poly.pdbx_strand_id
1 'polypeptide(L)'
;MDRAQIVHDNFLRRVAARDLPPGAPPRASLPAAEAVGIFRAQCLSRALDLTARDMQKAGQGFYTIGSSGHEGMAALAQALRPTDPAFLHYRDAAFQLARAAQLPGQTAAWDMALSFAASSEDPISGGRHKVLGSRTLM
;
A
#
# COMPACT_ATOMS: atom_id res chain seq x y z
N MET A 1 -23.63 -0.84 -5.59
CA MET A 1 -22.69 -0.23 -6.57
C MET A 1 -21.35 -0.08 -5.86
N ASP A 2 -20.30 -0.72 -6.35
CA ASP A 2 -18.95 -0.64 -5.75
C ASP A 2 -18.24 0.63 -6.25
N ARG A 3 -18.16 1.63 -5.37
CA ARG A 3 -17.52 2.93 -5.69
C ARG A 3 -16.04 2.80 -6.03
N ALA A 4 -15.33 1.84 -5.43
CA ALA A 4 -13.92 1.64 -5.72
C ALA A 4 -13.73 1.07 -7.13
N GLN A 5 -14.60 0.17 -7.57
CA GLN A 5 -14.58 -0.36 -8.93
C GLN A 5 -14.83 0.76 -9.94
N ILE A 6 -15.80 1.63 -9.70
CA ILE A 6 -16.11 2.77 -10.59
C ILE A 6 -14.88 3.67 -10.75
N VAL A 7 -14.21 3.99 -9.64
CA VAL A 7 -13.00 4.84 -9.67
C VAL A 7 -11.87 4.15 -10.42
N HIS A 8 -11.67 2.86 -10.19
CA HIS A 8 -10.66 2.05 -10.87
C HIS A 8 -10.90 2.00 -12.38
N ASP A 9 -12.11 1.66 -12.80
CA ASP A 9 -12.47 1.56 -14.22
C ASP A 9 -12.36 2.92 -14.93
N ASN A 10 -12.76 3.99 -14.25
CA ASN A 10 -12.58 5.35 -14.77
C ASN A 10 -11.11 5.71 -14.94
N PHE A 11 -10.27 5.36 -13.98
CA PHE A 11 -8.82 5.57 -14.07
C PHE A 11 -8.23 4.82 -15.27
N LEU A 12 -8.52 3.51 -15.40
CA LEU A 12 -8.04 2.70 -16.52
C LEU A 12 -8.48 3.27 -17.88
N ARG A 13 -9.74 3.68 -17.98
CA ARG A 13 -10.28 4.30 -19.20
C ARG A 13 -9.55 5.58 -19.56
N ARG A 14 -9.28 6.46 -18.59
CA ARG A 14 -8.56 7.72 -18.81
C ARG A 14 -7.10 7.48 -19.21
N VAL A 15 -6.42 6.52 -18.57
CA VAL A 15 -5.05 6.12 -18.93
C VAL A 15 -5.01 5.60 -20.36
N ALA A 16 -5.94 4.70 -20.74
CA ALA A 16 -6.02 4.15 -22.08
C ALA A 16 -6.30 5.23 -23.14
N ALA A 17 -7.14 6.20 -22.81
CA ALA A 17 -7.45 7.35 -23.67
C ALA A 17 -6.34 8.43 -23.68
N ARG A 18 -5.29 8.29 -22.86
CA ARG A 18 -4.28 9.33 -22.60
C ARG A 18 -4.88 10.66 -22.11
N ASP A 19 -6.07 10.61 -21.52
CA ASP A 19 -6.78 11.73 -20.93
C ASP A 19 -6.34 11.90 -19.45
N LEU A 20 -5.12 12.34 -19.27
CA LEU A 20 -4.56 12.62 -17.95
C LEU A 20 -4.28 14.11 -17.81
N PRO A 21 -4.50 14.69 -16.62
CA PRO A 21 -4.14 16.08 -16.41
C PRO A 21 -2.64 16.28 -16.63
N PRO A 22 -2.23 17.42 -17.17
CA PRO A 22 -0.81 17.74 -17.27
C PRO A 22 -0.21 17.69 -15.85
N GLY A 23 0.85 16.92 -15.70
CA GLY A 23 1.59 16.89 -14.44
C GLY A 23 2.18 18.26 -14.11
N ALA A 24 2.16 18.65 -12.85
CA ALA A 24 2.95 19.80 -12.43
C ALA A 24 4.45 19.49 -12.66
N PRO A 25 5.25 20.46 -13.08
CA PRO A 25 6.69 20.26 -13.20
C PRO A 25 7.25 19.83 -11.83
N PRO A 26 8.20 18.87 -11.80
CA PRO A 26 8.80 18.44 -10.56
C PRO A 26 9.47 19.61 -9.86
N ARG A 27 9.13 19.83 -8.60
CA ARG A 27 9.69 20.89 -7.75
C ARG A 27 10.97 20.46 -7.04
N ALA A 28 11.28 19.18 -7.06
CA ALA A 28 12.45 18.60 -6.43
C ALA A 28 13.15 17.66 -7.40
N SER A 29 14.48 17.59 -7.31
CA SER A 29 15.27 16.58 -8.00
C SER A 29 15.13 15.27 -7.22
N LEU A 30 14.45 14.30 -7.80
CA LEU A 30 14.35 12.94 -7.28
C LEU A 30 14.97 11.98 -8.29
N PRO A 31 15.93 11.12 -7.89
CA PRO A 31 16.47 10.10 -8.77
C PRO A 31 15.36 9.23 -9.36
N ALA A 32 15.45 8.91 -10.65
CA ALA A 32 14.41 8.15 -11.34
C ALA A 32 14.12 6.79 -10.67
N ALA A 33 15.15 6.11 -10.17
CA ALA A 33 15.00 4.84 -9.46
C ALA A 33 14.17 4.98 -8.18
N GLU A 34 14.38 6.05 -7.42
CA GLU A 34 13.61 6.34 -6.21
C GLU A 34 12.15 6.68 -6.55
N ALA A 35 11.93 7.50 -7.58
CA ALA A 35 10.58 7.82 -8.05
C ALA A 35 9.80 6.56 -8.45
N VAL A 36 10.45 5.65 -9.19
CA VAL A 36 9.87 4.36 -9.57
C VAL A 36 9.60 3.49 -8.35
N GLY A 37 10.50 3.47 -7.36
CA GLY A 37 10.31 2.73 -6.11
C GLY A 37 9.10 3.22 -5.33
N ILE A 38 8.95 4.54 -5.17
CA ILE A 38 7.78 5.16 -4.53
C ILE A 38 6.50 4.79 -5.28
N PHE A 39 6.48 4.98 -6.59
CA PHE A 39 5.31 4.65 -7.42
C PHE A 39 4.94 3.18 -7.34
N ARG A 40 5.92 2.28 -7.34
CA ARG A 40 5.70 0.84 -7.16
C ARG A 40 5.02 0.53 -5.82
N ALA A 41 5.47 1.13 -4.74
CA ALA A 41 4.85 0.95 -3.42
C ALA A 41 3.39 1.46 -3.40
N GLN A 42 3.12 2.58 -4.05
CA GLN A 42 1.77 3.13 -4.22
C GLN A 42 0.86 2.18 -5.01
N CYS A 43 1.33 1.68 -6.14
CA CYS A 43 0.58 0.71 -6.97
C CYS A 43 0.32 -0.59 -6.21
N LEU A 44 1.31 -1.11 -5.48
CA LEU A 44 1.18 -2.33 -4.70
C LEU A 44 0.17 -2.15 -3.55
N SER A 45 0.20 -1.01 -2.86
CA SER A 45 -0.81 -0.66 -1.86
C SER A 45 -2.22 -0.68 -2.43
N ARG A 46 -2.40 -0.11 -3.62
CA ARG A 46 -3.70 -0.14 -4.31
C ARG A 46 -4.11 -1.55 -4.75
N ALA A 47 -3.18 -2.35 -5.24
CA ALA A 47 -3.45 -3.75 -5.59
C ALA A 47 -3.88 -4.57 -4.38
N LEU A 48 -3.25 -4.36 -3.22
CA LEU A 48 -3.64 -5.00 -1.95
C LEU A 48 -5.06 -4.59 -1.51
N ASP A 49 -5.45 -3.32 -1.69
CA ASP A 49 -6.83 -2.89 -1.41
C ASP A 49 -7.86 -3.66 -2.26
N LEU A 50 -7.58 -3.84 -3.55
CA LEU A 50 -8.45 -4.59 -4.45
C LEU A 50 -8.50 -6.07 -4.05
N THR A 51 -7.34 -6.67 -3.78
CA THR A 51 -7.24 -8.04 -3.29
C THR A 51 -8.04 -8.25 -1.99
N ALA A 52 -7.91 -7.33 -1.02
CA ALA A 52 -8.65 -7.41 0.24
C ALA A 52 -10.18 -7.36 0.01
N ARG A 53 -10.64 -6.59 -0.95
CA ARG A 53 -12.07 -6.54 -1.34
C ARG A 53 -12.55 -7.83 -1.96
N ASP A 54 -11.73 -8.43 -2.82
CA ASP A 54 -12.08 -9.71 -3.44
C ASP A 54 -12.06 -10.84 -2.42
N MET A 55 -11.09 -10.86 -1.50
CA MET A 55 -11.07 -11.77 -0.36
C MET A 55 -12.33 -11.62 0.50
N GLN A 56 -12.78 -10.39 0.77
CA GLN A 56 -14.00 -10.14 1.53
C GLN A 56 -15.24 -10.67 0.79
N LYS A 57 -15.36 -10.41 -0.51
CA LYS A 57 -16.46 -10.94 -1.33
C LYS A 57 -16.50 -12.47 -1.35
N ALA A 58 -15.31 -13.10 -1.32
CA ALA A 58 -15.15 -14.55 -1.26
C ALA A 58 -15.32 -15.15 0.16
N GLY A 59 -15.58 -14.34 1.18
CA GLY A 59 -15.66 -14.79 2.56
C GLY A 59 -14.31 -15.19 3.19
N GLN A 60 -13.21 -14.79 2.57
CA GLN A 60 -11.83 -15.07 2.98
C GLN A 60 -11.17 -13.92 3.76
N GLY A 61 -11.86 -12.83 3.94
CA GLY A 61 -11.39 -11.65 4.65
C GLY A 61 -12.53 -10.89 5.30
N PHE A 62 -12.22 -10.17 6.38
CA PHE A 62 -13.26 -9.58 7.25
C PHE A 62 -13.37 -8.07 7.12
N TYR A 63 -12.31 -7.39 6.72
CA TYR A 63 -12.24 -5.94 6.80
C TYR A 63 -11.49 -5.32 5.64
N THR A 64 -12.12 -4.39 4.96
CA THR A 64 -11.55 -3.71 3.80
C THR A 64 -11.77 -2.20 3.90
N ILE A 65 -10.85 -1.49 4.54
CA ILE A 65 -10.75 -0.04 4.35
C ILE A 65 -9.54 0.23 3.48
N GLY A 66 -9.79 0.85 2.34
CA GLY A 66 -8.75 1.14 1.36
C GLY A 66 -7.81 2.25 1.78
N SER A 67 -6.62 2.23 1.22
CA SER A 67 -5.55 3.21 1.43
C SER A 67 -5.75 4.51 0.65
N SER A 68 -6.85 4.68 -0.05
CA SER A 68 -7.12 5.79 -0.97
C SER A 68 -6.79 7.16 -0.37
N GLY A 69 -5.85 7.87 -0.98
CA GLY A 69 -5.31 9.14 -0.50
C GLY A 69 -4.09 9.01 0.43
N HIS A 70 -3.82 7.82 0.97
CA HIS A 70 -2.65 7.57 1.83
C HIS A 70 -1.43 7.03 1.06
N GLU A 71 -1.57 6.75 -0.23
CA GLU A 71 -0.46 6.25 -1.04
C GLU A 71 0.74 7.22 -1.08
N GLY A 72 0.49 8.51 -0.89
CA GLY A 72 1.54 9.52 -0.77
C GLY A 72 2.53 9.28 0.38
N MET A 73 2.15 8.50 1.40
CA MET A 73 3.01 8.15 2.52
C MET A 73 4.22 7.30 2.12
N ALA A 74 4.22 6.70 0.93
CA ALA A 74 5.41 6.04 0.37
C ALA A 74 6.60 7.00 0.22
N ALA A 75 6.35 8.26 -0.14
CA ALA A 75 7.40 9.27 -0.25
C ALA A 75 7.99 9.62 1.13
N LEU A 76 7.15 9.70 2.17
CA LEU A 76 7.61 9.91 3.54
C LEU A 76 8.49 8.74 4.01
N ALA A 77 8.08 7.50 3.73
CA ALA A 77 8.86 6.31 4.07
C ALA A 77 10.24 6.30 3.40
N GLN A 78 10.33 6.80 2.17
CA GLN A 78 11.59 6.92 1.44
C GLN A 78 12.51 7.99 2.04
N ALA A 79 11.93 9.05 2.61
CA ALA A 79 12.69 10.15 3.22
C ALA A 79 13.18 9.83 4.65
N LEU A 80 12.64 8.81 5.29
CA LEU A 80 12.99 8.38 6.64
C LEU A 80 13.92 7.16 6.61
N ARG A 81 14.73 6.99 7.65
CA ARG A 81 15.50 5.76 7.81
C ARG A 81 14.57 4.60 8.16
N PRO A 82 14.84 3.37 7.71
CA PRO A 82 14.09 2.18 8.13
C PRO A 82 13.98 1.99 9.64
N THR A 83 14.95 2.51 10.39
CA THR A 83 15.04 2.43 11.87
C THR A 83 14.29 3.56 12.58
N ASP A 84 13.81 4.58 11.89
CA ASP A 84 13.06 5.65 12.53
C ASP A 84 11.69 5.11 12.97
N PRO A 85 11.28 5.33 14.24
CA PRO A 85 9.99 4.83 14.71
C PRO A 85 8.83 5.47 13.95
N ALA A 86 7.80 4.67 13.65
CA ALA A 86 6.60 5.14 12.98
C ALA A 86 5.35 4.49 13.57
N PHE A 87 4.35 5.30 13.89
CA PHE A 87 3.04 4.85 14.32
C PHE A 87 2.10 4.86 13.12
N LEU A 88 1.87 3.69 12.55
CA LEU A 88 1.14 3.55 11.30
C LEU A 88 -0.36 3.37 11.54
N HIS A 89 -1.15 4.03 10.71
CA HIS A 89 -2.57 3.78 10.58
C HIS A 89 -2.80 2.59 9.63
N TYR A 90 -3.91 1.90 9.75
CA TYR A 90 -4.26 0.74 8.90
C TYR A 90 -4.38 1.07 7.39
N ARG A 91 -4.32 2.35 7.01
CA ARG A 91 -4.28 2.81 5.61
C ARG A 91 -2.87 3.09 5.09
N ASP A 92 -1.85 3.02 5.94
CA ASP A 92 -0.48 3.40 5.57
C ASP A 92 0.31 2.25 4.95
N ALA A 93 -0.39 1.37 4.20
CA ALA A 93 0.24 0.24 3.51
C ALA A 93 1.38 0.69 2.58
N ALA A 94 1.20 1.78 1.85
CA ALA A 94 2.23 2.31 0.96
C ALA A 94 3.50 2.74 1.71
N PHE A 95 3.37 3.29 2.91
CA PHE A 95 4.50 3.59 3.79
C PHE A 95 5.26 2.32 4.16
N GLN A 96 4.55 1.31 4.67
CA GLN A 96 5.15 0.05 5.09
C GLN A 96 5.84 -0.68 3.94
N LEU A 97 5.22 -0.70 2.76
CA LEU A 97 5.77 -1.32 1.55
C LEU A 97 7.04 -0.60 1.07
N ALA A 98 7.03 0.73 1.06
CA ALA A 98 8.19 1.52 0.66
C ALA A 98 9.35 1.36 1.64
N ARG A 99 9.07 1.29 2.94
CA ARG A 99 10.08 1.03 3.98
C ARG A 99 10.64 -0.39 3.85
N ALA A 100 9.80 -1.38 3.69
CA ALA A 100 10.20 -2.78 3.52
C ALA A 100 11.08 -2.99 2.27
N ALA A 101 10.81 -2.27 1.18
CA ALA A 101 11.60 -2.34 -0.03
C ALA A 101 13.06 -1.86 0.12
N GLN A 102 13.38 -1.14 1.20
CA GLN A 102 14.74 -0.68 1.49
C GLN A 102 15.62 -1.75 2.15
N LEU A 103 15.02 -2.86 2.60
CA LEU A 103 15.71 -3.93 3.30
C LEU A 103 15.46 -5.28 2.65
N PRO A 104 16.49 -6.16 2.57
CA PRO A 104 16.31 -7.49 2.01
C PRO A 104 15.44 -8.39 2.91
N GLY A 105 14.77 -9.36 2.30
CA GLY A 105 14.06 -10.42 3.01
C GLY A 105 12.73 -9.99 3.65
N GLN A 106 12.23 -8.79 3.38
CA GLN A 106 10.94 -8.33 3.91
C GLN A 106 9.77 -8.87 3.08
N THR A 107 8.72 -9.28 3.77
CA THR A 107 7.51 -9.91 3.21
C THR A 107 6.25 -9.06 3.41
N ALA A 108 6.40 -7.74 3.54
CA ALA A 108 5.34 -6.84 3.98
C ALA A 108 4.00 -7.00 3.23
N ALA A 109 4.03 -7.22 1.91
CA ALA A 109 2.80 -7.44 1.13
C ALA A 109 2.10 -8.74 1.52
N TRP A 110 2.87 -9.80 1.76
CA TRP A 110 2.36 -11.09 2.22
C TRP A 110 1.82 -11.01 3.64
N ASP A 111 2.54 -10.36 4.53
CA ASP A 111 2.13 -10.16 5.91
C ASP A 111 0.80 -9.38 6.01
N MET A 112 0.62 -8.39 5.14
CA MET A 112 -0.66 -7.68 5.01
C MET A 112 -1.78 -8.59 4.52
N ALA A 113 -1.52 -9.47 3.58
CA ALA A 113 -2.51 -10.45 3.10
C ALA A 113 -2.91 -11.42 4.21
N LEU A 114 -1.95 -11.89 5.01
CA LEU A 114 -2.24 -12.72 6.20
C LEU A 114 -3.11 -11.97 7.22
N SER A 115 -2.83 -10.69 7.43
CA SER A 115 -3.66 -9.83 8.29
C SER A 115 -5.08 -9.66 7.74
N PHE A 116 -5.25 -9.51 6.41
CA PHE A 116 -6.58 -9.43 5.79
C PHE A 116 -7.39 -10.72 5.95
N ALA A 117 -6.71 -11.87 5.89
CA ALA A 117 -7.30 -13.19 6.09
C ALA A 117 -7.55 -13.53 7.56
N ALA A 118 -7.16 -12.68 8.50
CA ALA A 118 -7.12 -12.98 9.93
C ALA A 118 -6.39 -14.30 10.23
N SER A 119 -5.29 -14.54 9.53
CA SER A 119 -4.48 -15.76 9.68
C SER A 119 -3.74 -15.78 11.00
N SER A 120 -3.65 -16.93 11.64
CA SER A 120 -2.79 -17.13 12.81
C SER A 120 -1.30 -16.93 12.51
N GLU A 121 -0.91 -16.98 11.24
CA GLU A 121 0.45 -16.72 10.75
C GLU A 121 0.76 -15.24 10.54
N ASP A 122 -0.23 -14.34 10.72
CA ASP A 122 0.04 -12.90 10.74
C ASP A 122 1.10 -12.57 11.79
N PRO A 123 2.28 -12.07 11.39
CA PRO A 123 3.42 -11.92 12.30
C PRO A 123 3.22 -10.84 13.36
N ILE A 124 2.22 -9.97 13.22
CA ILE A 124 1.97 -8.86 14.13
C ILE A 124 0.85 -9.19 15.12
N SER A 125 -0.31 -9.58 14.65
CA SER A 125 -1.48 -9.78 15.50
C SER A 125 -1.88 -11.24 15.69
N GLY A 126 -1.32 -12.17 14.91
CA GLY A 126 -1.75 -13.55 14.91
C GLY A 126 -3.24 -13.69 14.53
N GLY A 127 -3.69 -12.87 13.61
CA GLY A 127 -5.06 -12.88 13.11
C GLY A 127 -6.10 -12.21 14.02
N ARG A 128 -5.68 -11.56 15.12
CA ARG A 128 -6.61 -10.95 16.08
C ARG A 128 -7.13 -9.59 15.64
N HIS A 129 -6.36 -8.86 14.88
CA HIS A 129 -6.72 -7.51 14.46
C HIS A 129 -5.94 -7.11 13.19
N LYS A 130 -6.61 -6.37 12.31
CA LYS A 130 -5.93 -5.78 11.14
C LYS A 130 -5.06 -4.61 11.61
N VAL A 131 -3.77 -4.84 11.64
CA VAL A 131 -2.75 -3.83 11.97
C VAL A 131 -1.68 -3.79 10.90
N LEU A 132 -1.05 -2.64 10.74
CA LEU A 132 0.17 -2.50 9.95
C LEU A 132 1.36 -2.37 10.89
N GLY A 133 2.42 -3.08 10.58
CA GLY A 133 3.63 -3.05 11.36
C GLY A 133 4.64 -4.08 10.87
N SER A 134 5.74 -4.12 11.54
CA SER A 134 6.78 -5.13 11.33
C SER A 134 7.56 -5.32 12.63
N ARG A 135 8.02 -6.53 12.87
CA ARG A 135 8.92 -6.81 14.00
C ARG A 135 10.32 -6.25 13.78
N THR A 136 10.68 -5.91 12.56
CA THR A 136 12.01 -5.50 12.14
C THR A 136 12.08 -4.07 11.60
N LEU A 137 10.95 -3.49 11.26
CA LEU A 137 10.83 -2.15 10.67
C LEU A 137 10.03 -1.23 11.59
N MET A 138 10.45 -1.11 12.81
CA MET A 138 9.79 -0.24 13.79
C MET A 138 10.23 1.20 13.64
#